data_50c44d48c46b137d98c70825eef1bc46
#
_entry.id   50c44d48c46b137d98c70825eef1bc46
#
_cell.length_a   1.000
_cell.length_b   1.000
_cell.length_c   1.000
_cell.angle_alpha   90.00
_cell.angle_beta   90.00
_cell.angle_gamma   90.00
#
_symmetry.space_group_name_H-M   'P 1'
#
loop_
_entity.id
_entity.type
_entity.pdbx_description
1 polymer ?
#
loop_
_entity_poly.entity_id
_entity_poly.type
_entity_poly.pdbx_seq_one_letter_code
_entity_poly.pdbx_strand_id
1 'polypeptide(L)'
;MRVVFMGTPQIAADCLSRLIADGFDLVGVYTKPDMPKNRGMKLAMTEVKEVALAASLPVYQPATFRDDAAVEELRALRPDVIAVVA
;
A
#
# COMPACT_ATOMS: atom_id res chain seq x y z
N MET A 1 -2.00 7.60 -16.41
CA MET A 1 -1.04 6.54 -16.08
C MET A 1 -1.44 5.91 -14.76
N ARG A 2 -1.62 4.60 -14.76
CA ARG A 2 -2.05 3.86 -13.58
C ARG A 2 -0.85 3.55 -12.70
N VAL A 3 -0.91 3.96 -11.42
CA VAL A 3 0.19 3.79 -10.48
C VAL A 3 -0.22 2.86 -9.34
N VAL A 4 0.61 1.88 -9.05
CA VAL A 4 0.50 1.05 -7.84
C VAL A 4 1.62 1.48 -6.91
N PHE A 5 1.29 1.70 -5.65
CA PHE A 5 2.27 2.08 -4.63
C PHE A 5 2.53 0.91 -3.69
N MET A 6 3.79 0.68 -3.34
CA MET A 6 4.18 -0.35 -2.39
C MET A 6 5.11 0.25 -1.35
N GLY A 7 4.78 0.09 -0.08
CA GLY A 7 5.64 0.55 0.99
C GLY A 7 5.01 0.34 2.36
N THR A 8 5.81 0.45 3.41
CA THR A 8 5.37 0.20 4.77
C THR A 8 5.83 1.26 5.77
N PRO A 9 7.10 1.72 5.77
CA PRO A 9 7.59 2.65 6.81
C PRO A 9 6.99 4.04 6.68
N GLN A 10 7.22 4.87 7.68
CA GLN A 10 6.71 6.24 7.71
C GLN A 10 7.14 7.05 6.49
N ILE A 11 8.37 6.86 6.04
CA ILE A 11 8.85 7.58 4.84
C ILE A 11 8.02 7.22 3.61
N ALA A 12 7.56 5.96 3.52
CA ALA A 12 6.68 5.54 2.44
C ALA A 12 5.33 6.23 2.53
N ALA A 13 4.79 6.39 3.73
CA ALA A 13 3.54 7.12 3.94
C ALA A 13 3.66 8.58 3.49
N ASP A 14 4.78 9.21 3.79
CA ASP A 14 5.03 10.58 3.36
C ASP A 14 5.08 10.68 1.83
N CYS A 15 5.75 9.73 1.18
CA CYS A 15 5.80 9.67 -0.28
C CYS A 15 4.42 9.46 -0.89
N LEU A 16 3.62 8.56 -0.30
CA LEU A 16 2.26 8.31 -0.77
C LEU A 16 1.40 9.55 -0.66
N SER A 17 1.49 10.26 0.46
CA SER A 17 0.75 11.51 0.65
C SER A 17 1.09 12.53 -0.42
N ARG A 18 2.35 12.60 -0.82
CA ARG A 18 2.79 13.52 -1.87
C ARG A 18 2.24 13.12 -3.24
N LEU A 19 2.24 11.83 -3.54
CA LEU A 19 1.68 11.34 -4.80
C LEU A 19 0.19 11.63 -4.89
N ILE A 20 -0.54 11.48 -3.78
CA ILE A 20 -1.96 11.81 -3.71
C ILE A 20 -2.15 13.31 -3.96
N ALA A 21 -1.37 14.16 -3.29
CA ALA A 21 -1.47 15.61 -3.43
C ALA A 21 -1.16 16.06 -4.86
N ASP A 22 -0.25 15.38 -5.53
CA ASP A 22 0.14 15.72 -6.90
C ASP A 22 -0.83 15.16 -7.95
N GLY A 23 -1.88 14.45 -7.54
CA GLY A 23 -2.95 14.01 -8.44
C GLY A 23 -2.65 12.78 -9.27
N PHE A 24 -1.70 11.94 -8.85
CA PHE A 24 -1.42 10.68 -9.55
C PHE A 24 -2.60 9.71 -9.46
N ASP A 25 -2.81 8.93 -10.52
CA ASP A 25 -3.87 7.93 -10.58
C ASP A 25 -3.43 6.67 -9.83
N LEU A 26 -3.64 6.66 -8.51
CA LEU A 26 -3.27 5.55 -7.65
C LEU A 26 -4.37 4.51 -7.66
N VAL A 27 -4.11 3.38 -8.29
CA VAL A 27 -5.10 2.31 -8.47
C VAL A 27 -5.01 1.22 -7.39
N GLY A 28 -3.94 1.22 -6.61
CA GLY A 28 -3.78 0.29 -5.51
C GLY A 28 -2.60 0.64 -4.65
N VAL A 29 -2.70 0.32 -3.37
CA VAL A 29 -1.64 0.54 -2.38
C VAL A 29 -1.35 -0.78 -1.70
N TYR A 30 -0.10 -1.23 -1.77
CA TYR A 30 0.35 -2.46 -1.13
C TYR A 30 1.20 -2.12 0.07
N THR A 31 0.87 -2.70 1.20
CA THR A 31 1.62 -2.52 2.44
C THR A 31 1.60 -3.83 3.24
N LYS A 32 2.44 -3.94 4.24
CA LYS A 32 2.48 -5.15 5.07
C LYS A 32 1.16 -5.33 5.81
N PRO A 33 0.81 -6.59 6.16
CA PRO A 33 -0.36 -6.86 6.99
C PRO A 33 -0.28 -6.12 8.33
N ASP A 34 -1.45 -5.85 8.92
CA ASP A 34 -1.51 -5.26 10.25
C ASP A 34 -0.77 -6.17 11.23
N MET A 35 0.02 -5.57 12.10
CA MET A 35 0.89 -6.29 13.03
C MET A 35 0.55 -5.89 14.46
N PRO A 36 0.72 -6.81 15.44
CA PRO A 36 0.61 -6.42 16.83
C PRO A 36 1.60 -5.32 17.17
N LYS A 37 1.11 -4.27 17.82
CA LYS A 37 1.93 -3.16 18.25
C LYS A 37 1.78 -3.02 19.75
N ASN A 38 2.90 -2.93 20.46
CA ASN A 38 2.94 -2.85 21.92
C ASN A 38 2.50 -4.14 22.62
N ARG A 39 2.56 -4.12 23.95
CA ARG A 39 2.22 -5.27 24.80
C ARG A 39 0.74 -5.61 24.79
N GLY A 40 -0.11 -4.68 24.36
CA GLY A 40 -1.55 -4.91 24.32
C GLY A 40 -2.02 -5.84 23.22
N MET A 41 -1.13 -6.30 22.36
CA MET A 41 -1.43 -7.21 21.25
C MET A 41 -2.51 -6.69 20.30
N LYS A 42 -2.78 -5.41 20.30
CA LYS A 42 -3.71 -4.81 19.34
C LYS A 42 -3.05 -4.72 17.98
N LEU A 43 -3.78 -5.12 16.96
CA LEU A 43 -3.30 -4.97 15.60
C LEU A 43 -3.28 -3.48 15.24
N ALA A 44 -2.18 -3.05 14.66
CA ALA A 44 -2.02 -1.68 14.21
C ALA A 44 -1.82 -1.66 12.71
N MET A 45 -2.49 -0.72 12.05
CA MET A 45 -2.26 -0.46 10.62
C MET A 45 -0.91 0.19 10.41
N THR A 46 -0.30 -0.07 9.25
CA THR A 46 0.88 0.69 8.85
C THR A 46 0.47 2.14 8.56
N GLU A 47 1.42 3.05 8.64
CA GLU A 47 1.18 4.45 8.31
C GLU A 47 0.73 4.60 6.85
N VAL A 48 1.26 3.76 5.97
CA VAL A 48 0.86 3.73 4.55
C VAL A 48 -0.62 3.39 4.42
N LYS A 49 -1.09 2.39 5.17
CA LYS A 49 -2.51 2.00 5.13
C LYS A 49 -3.40 3.14 5.62
N GLU A 50 -2.99 3.83 6.69
CA GLU A 50 -3.76 4.96 7.22
C GLU A 50 -3.93 6.06 6.17
N VAL A 51 -2.85 6.40 5.47
CA VAL A 51 -2.89 7.42 4.42
C VAL A 51 -3.80 6.98 3.28
N ALA A 52 -3.67 5.72 2.86
CA ALA A 52 -4.47 5.19 1.74
C ALA A 52 -5.96 5.17 2.07
N LEU A 53 -6.32 4.75 3.27
CA LEU A 53 -7.73 4.71 3.69
C LEU A 53 -8.31 6.12 3.78
N ALA A 54 -7.54 7.09 4.28
CA ALA A 54 -7.99 8.47 4.35
C ALA A 54 -8.26 9.07 2.97
N ALA A 55 -7.57 8.57 1.94
CA ALA A 55 -7.75 9.00 0.57
C ALA A 55 -8.71 8.08 -0.22
N SER A 56 -9.34 7.13 0.45
CA SER A 56 -10.26 6.16 -0.15
C SER A 56 -9.62 5.31 -1.26
N LEU A 57 -8.35 4.99 -1.11
CA LEU A 57 -7.62 4.16 -2.06
C LEU A 57 -7.74 2.68 -1.70
N PRO A 58 -7.78 1.77 -2.70
CA PRO A 58 -7.76 0.33 -2.43
C PRO A 58 -6.45 -0.07 -1.75
N VAL A 59 -6.55 -0.86 -0.68
CA VAL A 59 -5.40 -1.34 0.09
C VAL A 59 -5.32 -2.85 -0.02
N TYR A 60 -4.12 -3.35 -0.29
CA TYR A 60 -3.83 -4.77 -0.40
C TYR A 60 -2.69 -5.12 0.57
N GLN A 61 -2.87 -6.19 1.33
CA GLN A 61 -1.91 -6.58 2.36
C GLN A 61 -1.55 -8.06 2.24
N PRO A 62 -1.00 -8.50 1.08
CA PRO A 62 -0.64 -9.91 0.94
C PRO A 62 0.54 -10.24 1.86
N ALA A 63 0.51 -11.45 2.41
CA ALA A 63 1.60 -11.92 3.25
C ALA A 63 2.88 -12.13 2.43
N THR A 64 2.71 -12.48 1.15
CA THR A 64 3.82 -12.72 0.23
C THR A 64 3.35 -12.60 -1.21
N PHE A 65 4.28 -12.27 -2.11
CA PHE A 65 4.05 -12.33 -3.55
C PHE A 65 4.42 -13.69 -4.17
N ARG A 66 4.74 -14.68 -3.35
CA ARG A 66 4.96 -16.05 -3.83
C ARG A 66 3.62 -16.73 -4.14
N ASP A 67 2.54 -16.17 -3.64
CA ASP A 67 1.18 -16.67 -3.90
C ASP A 67 0.72 -16.14 -5.26
N ASP A 68 0.31 -17.06 -6.14
CA ASP A 68 -0.19 -16.71 -7.46
C ASP A 68 -1.39 -15.76 -7.39
N ALA A 69 -2.22 -15.89 -6.37
CA ALA A 69 -3.38 -15.02 -6.19
C ALA A 69 -2.97 -13.56 -5.98
N ALA A 70 -1.90 -13.31 -5.22
CA ALA A 70 -1.39 -11.96 -5.00
C ALA A 70 -0.84 -11.35 -6.28
N VAL A 71 -0.14 -12.16 -7.09
CA VAL A 71 0.41 -11.70 -8.37
C VAL A 71 -0.72 -11.38 -9.35
N GLU A 72 -1.73 -12.24 -9.43
CA GLU A 72 -2.88 -12.01 -10.33
C GLU A 72 -3.68 -10.78 -9.91
N GLU A 73 -3.84 -10.53 -8.62
CA GLU A 73 -4.49 -9.34 -8.10
C GLU A 73 -3.76 -8.08 -8.57
N LEU A 74 -2.43 -8.08 -8.46
CA LEU A 74 -1.62 -6.95 -8.92
C LEU A 74 -1.74 -6.78 -10.44
N ARG A 75 -1.68 -7.89 -11.18
CA ARG A 75 -1.81 -7.85 -12.64
C ARG A 75 -3.16 -7.29 -13.07
N ALA A 76 -4.22 -7.63 -12.34
CA ALA A 76 -5.57 -7.16 -12.66
C ALA A 76 -5.71 -5.64 -12.52
N LEU A 77 -4.88 -5.01 -11.72
CA LEU A 77 -4.87 -3.55 -11.58
C LEU A 77 -4.27 -2.85 -12.80
N ARG A 78 -3.58 -3.58 -13.64
CA ARG A 78 -2.95 -3.06 -14.88
C ARG A 78 -2.10 -1.82 -14.63
N PRO A 79 -1.11 -1.90 -13.75
CA PRO A 79 -0.29 -0.73 -13.46
C PRO A 79 0.63 -0.39 -14.63
N ASP A 80 0.77 0.90 -14.90
CA ASP A 80 1.79 1.39 -15.82
C ASP A 80 3.12 1.56 -15.09
N VAL A 81 3.03 1.90 -13.81
CA VAL A 81 4.21 2.12 -12.95
C VAL A 81 3.92 1.53 -11.57
N ILE A 82 4.92 0.91 -10.98
CA ILE A 82 4.89 0.47 -9.60
C ILE A 82 5.96 1.26 -8.86
N ALA A 83 5.53 2.08 -7.92
CA ALA A 83 6.43 2.87 -7.09
C ALA A 83 6.68 2.12 -5.78
N VAL A 84 7.92 1.75 -5.53
CA VAL A 84 8.31 1.00 -4.32
C VAL A 84 9.18 1.87 -3.44
N VAL A 85 8.78 2.00 -2.17
CA VAL A 85 9.56 2.73 -1.16
C VAL A 85 9.86 1.77 -0.02
N ALA A 86 11.10 1.45 0.16
CA ALA A 86 11.54 0.50 1.18
C ALA A 86 12.10 1.21 2.42
#